data_74b44c738206e3dc5fe445a6418fb871
#
_entry.id   74b44c738206e3dc5fe445a6418fb871
#
_cell.length_a   1.000
_cell.length_b   1.000
_cell.length_c   1.000
_cell.angle_alpha   90.00
_cell.angle_beta   90.00
_cell.angle_gamma   90.00
#
_symmetry.space_group_name_H-M   'P 1'
#
loop_
_entity.id
_entity.type
_entity.pdbx_description
1 polymer ?
#
loop_
_entity_poly.entity_id
_entity_poly.type
_entity_poly.pdbx_seq_one_letter_code
_entity_poly.pdbx_strand_id
1 'polypeptide(L)'
;MASRLTIHYATLAREASQGWPDGAEVDNLNDLMRMLGRWRSRVLANTFLQHQGAVIAGGPFAGMKYLDTAAEGALIPRLLGTYESELHPHLAAIEAGGLDCVIDVGCAEGYYAVGLARAMPGVTVYAYDTDEKARAKCAELAAMNGVADRVIVGGEFAPDGFEAFAGRRALVMVDTEGAEVDILQPALSPALAGMNVVVETHDLYRPGALAIMRERFAPTHDIVRVEQAPKIFDMPPWLAELPHLDQLLAVWEWRARPTPWLVMTPKGS
;
A
#
# COMPACT_ATOMS: atom_id res chain seq x y z
N MET A 1 -12.81 -31.58 -4.67
CA MET A 1 -11.68 -31.47 -5.62
C MET A 1 -10.85 -30.24 -5.22
N ALA A 2 -9.51 -30.31 -5.33
CA ALA A 2 -8.67 -29.14 -5.06
C ALA A 2 -8.94 -28.02 -6.08
N SER A 3 -8.94 -26.74 -5.61
CA SER A 3 -9.14 -25.60 -6.50
C SER A 3 -7.96 -25.46 -7.49
N ARG A 4 -8.18 -24.77 -8.62
CA ARG A 4 -7.10 -24.46 -9.58
C ARG A 4 -5.93 -23.75 -8.91
N LEU A 5 -6.21 -22.83 -7.98
CA LEU A 5 -5.20 -22.14 -7.18
C LEU A 5 -4.35 -23.13 -6.38
N THR A 6 -4.97 -24.06 -5.67
CA THR A 6 -4.26 -25.08 -4.86
C THR A 6 -3.40 -26.00 -5.73
N ILE A 7 -3.92 -26.44 -6.87
CA ILE A 7 -3.18 -27.29 -7.81
C ILE A 7 -1.94 -26.55 -8.34
N HIS A 8 -2.09 -25.30 -8.74
CA HIS A 8 -0.98 -24.45 -9.22
C HIS A 8 0.14 -24.34 -8.18
N TYR A 9 -0.20 -23.94 -6.94
CA TYR A 9 0.81 -23.79 -5.88
C TYR A 9 1.43 -25.12 -5.44
N ALA A 10 0.68 -26.22 -5.45
CA ALA A 10 1.24 -27.56 -5.20
C ALA A 10 2.25 -27.97 -6.27
N THR A 11 2.02 -27.59 -7.53
CA THR A 11 2.97 -27.80 -8.62
C THR A 11 4.24 -26.98 -8.41
N LEU A 12 4.11 -25.67 -8.16
CA LEU A 12 5.25 -24.80 -7.89
C LEU A 12 6.09 -25.26 -6.69
N ALA A 13 5.46 -25.69 -5.59
CA ALA A 13 6.15 -26.18 -4.41
C ALA A 13 6.96 -27.46 -4.70
N ARG A 14 6.38 -28.37 -5.49
CA ARG A 14 7.08 -29.58 -5.92
C ARG A 14 8.26 -29.27 -6.83
N GLU A 15 8.08 -28.39 -7.81
CA GLU A 15 9.15 -27.98 -8.73
C GLU A 15 10.28 -27.26 -7.98
N ALA A 16 9.95 -26.35 -7.06
CA ALA A 16 10.94 -25.67 -6.23
C ALA A 16 11.78 -26.67 -5.42
N SER A 17 11.15 -27.67 -4.78
CA SER A 17 11.86 -28.67 -3.96
C SER A 17 12.69 -29.66 -4.76
N GLN A 18 12.32 -29.95 -6.01
CA GLN A 18 13.09 -30.83 -6.89
C GLN A 18 14.42 -30.23 -7.37
N GLY A 19 14.49 -28.92 -7.43
CA GLY A 19 15.70 -28.19 -7.86
C GLY A 19 16.72 -27.94 -6.73
N TRP A 20 16.46 -28.42 -5.50
CA TRP A 20 17.38 -28.21 -4.40
C TRP A 20 18.57 -29.15 -4.49
N PRO A 21 19.81 -28.65 -4.27
CA PRO A 21 20.98 -29.50 -4.11
C PRO A 21 20.85 -30.37 -2.86
N ASP A 22 21.67 -31.44 -2.77
CA ASP A 22 21.74 -32.28 -1.57
C ASP A 22 22.06 -31.37 -0.35
N GLY A 23 21.08 -31.19 0.52
CA GLY A 23 21.13 -30.23 1.63
C GLY A 23 20.46 -28.88 1.28
N ALA A 24 19.13 -28.80 1.45
CA ALA A 24 18.41 -27.53 1.31
C ALA A 24 18.98 -26.49 2.26
N GLU A 25 19.28 -25.28 1.72
CA GLU A 25 19.69 -24.14 2.50
C GLU A 25 18.49 -23.44 3.16
N VAL A 26 18.74 -22.63 4.19
CA VAL A 26 17.70 -21.88 4.91
C VAL A 26 16.88 -21.01 3.95
N ASP A 27 17.52 -20.43 2.93
CA ASP A 27 16.84 -19.57 1.96
C ASP A 27 15.84 -20.35 1.09
N ASN A 28 16.14 -21.60 0.74
CA ASN A 28 15.19 -22.46 0.01
C ASN A 28 13.90 -22.71 0.83
N LEU A 29 14.06 -22.98 2.13
CA LEU A 29 12.92 -23.17 3.03
C LEU A 29 12.15 -21.88 3.26
N ASN A 30 12.84 -20.74 3.39
CA ASN A 30 12.21 -19.43 3.51
C ASN A 30 11.39 -19.06 2.27
N ASP A 31 11.91 -19.36 1.07
CA ASP A 31 11.18 -19.11 -0.18
C ASP A 31 9.95 -20.00 -0.32
N LEU A 32 10.08 -21.28 0.02
CA LEU A 32 8.94 -22.20 0.04
C LEU A 32 7.88 -21.77 1.07
N MET A 33 8.30 -21.38 2.26
CA MET A 33 7.41 -20.88 3.31
C MET A 33 6.64 -19.64 2.84
N ARG A 34 7.33 -18.66 2.23
CA ARG A 34 6.68 -17.47 1.65
C ARG A 34 5.70 -17.84 0.54
N MET A 35 6.07 -18.76 -0.33
CA MET A 35 5.20 -19.25 -1.41
C MET A 35 3.92 -19.89 -0.85
N LEU A 36 4.04 -20.80 0.12
CA LEU A 36 2.89 -21.45 0.76
C LEU A 36 2.05 -20.46 1.57
N GLY A 37 2.69 -19.49 2.24
CA GLY A 37 2.01 -18.39 2.91
C GLY A 37 1.17 -17.56 1.95
N ARG A 38 1.71 -17.19 0.77
CA ARG A 38 0.97 -16.48 -0.28
C ARG A 38 -0.21 -17.29 -0.81
N TRP A 39 -0.02 -18.59 -1.02
CA TRP A 39 -1.15 -19.48 -1.37
C TRP A 39 -2.26 -19.39 -0.33
N ARG A 40 -1.91 -19.56 0.95
CA ARG A 40 -2.91 -19.57 2.02
C ARG A 40 -3.60 -18.24 2.18
N SER A 41 -2.87 -17.14 2.13
CA SER A 41 -3.41 -15.77 2.13
C SER A 41 -4.42 -15.55 1.00
N ARG A 42 -4.15 -16.06 -0.22
CA ARG A 42 -5.10 -16.01 -1.34
C ARG A 42 -6.35 -16.87 -1.10
N VAL A 43 -6.21 -18.04 -0.48
CA VAL A 43 -7.37 -18.86 -0.09
C VAL A 43 -8.24 -18.11 0.92
N LEU A 44 -7.62 -17.44 1.90
CA LEU A 44 -8.33 -16.63 2.89
C LEU A 44 -9.03 -15.42 2.23
N ALA A 45 -8.40 -14.76 1.27
CA ALA A 45 -9.04 -13.69 0.49
C ALA A 45 -10.27 -14.20 -0.26
N ASN A 46 -10.18 -15.35 -0.92
CA ASN A 46 -11.33 -15.97 -1.59
C ASN A 46 -12.46 -16.34 -0.61
N THR A 47 -12.11 -16.79 0.59
CA THR A 47 -13.08 -17.07 1.66
C THR A 47 -13.75 -15.78 2.12
N PHE A 48 -13.00 -14.71 2.32
CA PHE A 48 -13.55 -13.39 2.64
C PHE A 48 -14.57 -12.93 1.57
N LEU A 49 -14.16 -12.99 0.29
CA LEU A 49 -15.02 -12.61 -0.84
C LEU A 49 -16.33 -13.40 -0.89
N GLN A 50 -16.31 -14.68 -0.52
CA GLN A 50 -17.51 -15.52 -0.42
C GLN A 50 -18.44 -15.11 0.73
N HIS A 51 -17.89 -14.65 1.84
CA HIS A 51 -18.68 -14.25 3.03
C HIS A 51 -19.24 -12.84 2.92
N GLN A 52 -18.46 -11.89 2.38
CA GLN A 52 -18.76 -10.45 2.49
C GLN A 52 -18.70 -9.70 1.15
N GLY A 53 -18.34 -10.38 0.05
CA GLY A 53 -18.08 -9.73 -1.23
C GLY A 53 -16.81 -8.87 -1.21
N ALA A 54 -16.57 -8.14 -2.28
CA ALA A 54 -15.43 -7.26 -2.43
C ALA A 54 -15.74 -5.87 -1.82
N VAL A 55 -15.82 -5.81 -0.49
CA VAL A 55 -16.05 -4.58 0.27
C VAL A 55 -15.10 -4.58 1.47
N ILE A 56 -14.39 -3.48 1.69
CA ILE A 56 -13.48 -3.33 2.83
C ILE A 56 -14.28 -3.34 4.14
N ALA A 57 -13.93 -4.25 5.06
CA ALA A 57 -14.69 -4.49 6.27
C ALA A 57 -14.39 -3.48 7.40
N GLY A 58 -13.16 -2.96 7.48
CA GLY A 58 -12.70 -2.13 8.59
C GLY A 58 -11.72 -1.04 8.16
N GLY A 59 -11.09 -0.40 9.16
CA GLY A 59 -10.11 0.66 8.94
C GLY A 59 -10.71 1.94 8.37
N PRO A 60 -9.88 2.90 7.92
CA PRO A 60 -10.33 4.21 7.46
C PRO A 60 -11.18 4.14 6.19
N PHE A 61 -11.04 3.08 5.40
CA PHE A 61 -11.76 2.90 4.14
C PHE A 61 -12.91 1.90 4.22
N ALA A 62 -13.41 1.61 5.43
CA ALA A 62 -14.55 0.72 5.63
C ALA A 62 -15.74 1.07 4.70
N GLY A 63 -16.37 0.05 4.13
CA GLY A 63 -17.47 0.20 3.16
C GLY A 63 -17.03 0.59 1.74
N MET A 64 -15.73 0.75 1.46
CA MET A 64 -15.25 0.94 0.09
C MET A 64 -15.45 -0.36 -0.70
N LYS A 65 -16.15 -0.28 -1.84
CA LYS A 65 -16.15 -1.37 -2.81
C LYS A 65 -14.73 -1.57 -3.32
N TYR A 66 -14.28 -2.82 -3.40
CA TYR A 66 -12.92 -3.10 -3.82
C TYR A 66 -12.91 -4.08 -5.00
N LEU A 67 -11.73 -4.34 -5.53
CA LEU A 67 -11.53 -5.34 -6.57
C LEU A 67 -11.40 -6.74 -5.93
N ASP A 68 -11.68 -7.78 -6.70
CA ASP A 68 -11.47 -9.18 -6.28
C ASP A 68 -10.02 -9.65 -6.46
N THR A 69 -9.17 -8.78 -6.98
CA THR A 69 -7.73 -9.00 -7.17
C THR A 69 -6.96 -7.72 -6.81
N ALA A 70 -5.85 -7.85 -6.10
CA ALA A 70 -4.89 -6.76 -5.94
C ALA A 70 -3.98 -6.67 -7.17
N ALA A 71 -3.50 -5.48 -7.51
CA ALA A 71 -2.45 -5.29 -8.51
C ALA A 71 -1.14 -5.84 -7.96
N GLU A 72 -0.83 -5.49 -6.72
CA GLU A 72 0.37 -5.89 -5.99
C GLU A 72 0.03 -6.34 -4.56
N GLY A 73 0.93 -7.11 -3.94
CA GLY A 73 0.81 -7.49 -2.54
C GLY A 73 -0.37 -8.41 -2.20
N ALA A 74 -0.79 -8.36 -0.96
CA ALA A 74 -1.84 -9.21 -0.41
C ALA A 74 -3.21 -8.55 -0.46
N LEU A 75 -4.20 -9.24 -1.03
CA LEU A 75 -5.57 -8.74 -1.10
C LEU A 75 -6.28 -8.75 0.27
N ILE A 76 -6.06 -9.80 1.09
CA ILE A 76 -6.87 -9.97 2.30
C ILE A 76 -6.65 -8.90 3.37
N PRO A 77 -5.44 -8.36 3.63
CA PRO A 77 -5.28 -7.24 4.56
C PRO A 77 -6.05 -5.98 4.10
N ARG A 78 -6.11 -5.73 2.79
CA ARG A 78 -6.91 -4.62 2.24
C ARG A 78 -8.40 -4.83 2.48
N LEU A 79 -8.91 -6.01 2.20
CA LEU A 79 -10.32 -6.35 2.45
C LEU A 79 -10.70 -6.32 3.93
N LEU A 80 -9.82 -6.74 4.83
CA LEU A 80 -10.02 -6.63 6.28
C LEU A 80 -9.92 -5.17 6.77
N GLY A 81 -9.27 -4.28 6.02
CA GLY A 81 -8.97 -2.92 6.42
C GLY A 81 -7.79 -2.82 7.40
N THR A 82 -6.91 -3.82 7.39
CA THR A 82 -5.70 -3.87 8.24
C THR A 82 -4.43 -3.50 7.48
N TYR A 83 -4.52 -3.31 6.16
CA TYR A 83 -3.38 -2.97 5.32
C TYR A 83 -2.76 -1.66 5.79
N GLU A 84 -1.48 -1.72 6.14
CA GLU A 84 -0.69 -0.59 6.65
C GLU A 84 -1.37 0.19 7.78
N SER A 85 -2.05 -0.53 8.69
CA SER A 85 -2.83 0.09 9.76
C SER A 85 -2.01 0.95 10.72
N GLU A 86 -0.69 0.82 10.73
CA GLU A 86 0.25 1.71 11.42
C GLU A 86 0.23 3.14 10.87
N LEU A 87 -0.17 3.35 9.60
CA LEU A 87 -0.34 4.68 9.01
C LEU A 87 -1.67 5.34 9.35
N HIS A 88 -2.71 4.57 9.72
CA HIS A 88 -4.05 5.11 9.91
C HIS A 88 -4.13 6.30 10.87
N PRO A 89 -3.47 6.30 12.06
CA PRO A 89 -3.50 7.46 12.94
C PRO A 89 -2.85 8.70 12.35
N HIS A 90 -1.78 8.50 11.56
CA HIS A 90 -1.05 9.60 10.93
C HIS A 90 -1.86 10.22 9.79
N LEU A 91 -2.50 9.39 8.96
CA LEU A 91 -3.38 9.87 7.90
C LEU A 91 -4.57 10.63 8.48
N ALA A 92 -5.21 10.10 9.54
CA ALA A 92 -6.30 10.80 10.22
C ALA A 92 -5.89 12.16 10.81
N ALA A 93 -4.66 12.28 11.33
CA ALA A 93 -4.14 13.54 11.82
C ALA A 93 -3.91 14.56 10.69
N ILE A 94 -3.39 14.10 9.54
CA ILE A 94 -3.19 14.95 8.35
C ILE A 94 -4.55 15.40 7.77
N GLU A 95 -5.51 14.48 7.66
CA GLU A 95 -6.87 14.79 7.21
C GLU A 95 -7.55 15.84 8.09
N ALA A 96 -7.40 15.74 9.42
CA ALA A 96 -7.96 16.70 10.38
C ALA A 96 -7.38 18.11 10.21
N GLY A 97 -6.17 18.27 9.70
CA GLY A 97 -5.56 19.55 9.34
C GLY A 97 -6.21 20.21 8.12
N GLY A 98 -7.03 19.47 7.39
CA GLY A 98 -7.69 19.91 6.16
C GLY A 98 -6.74 19.94 4.96
N LEU A 99 -7.17 19.31 3.87
CA LEU A 99 -6.42 19.23 2.63
C LEU A 99 -7.19 19.85 1.47
N ASP A 100 -6.45 20.41 0.51
CA ASP A 100 -6.98 20.87 -0.78
C ASP A 100 -6.83 19.79 -1.85
N CYS A 101 -5.79 18.93 -1.74
CA CYS A 101 -5.56 17.82 -2.66
C CYS A 101 -4.68 16.73 -2.06
N VAL A 102 -4.70 15.57 -2.69
CA VAL A 102 -3.75 14.47 -2.49
C VAL A 102 -3.02 14.21 -3.80
N ILE A 103 -1.74 13.91 -3.73
CA ILE A 103 -0.89 13.49 -4.85
C ILE A 103 -0.36 12.12 -4.47
N ASP A 104 -0.85 11.08 -5.15
CA ASP A 104 -0.54 9.68 -4.87
C ASP A 104 0.31 9.12 -6.02
N VAL A 105 1.61 8.90 -5.78
CA VAL A 105 2.59 8.45 -6.77
C VAL A 105 2.99 7.02 -6.48
N GLY A 106 2.68 6.13 -7.41
CA GLY A 106 2.68 4.68 -7.22
C GLY A 106 1.31 4.21 -6.69
N CYS A 107 0.22 4.73 -7.29
CA CYS A 107 -1.13 4.51 -6.77
C CYS A 107 -1.66 3.07 -6.93
N ALA A 108 -0.97 2.23 -7.69
CA ALA A 108 -1.40 0.86 -8.01
C ALA A 108 -2.87 0.80 -8.46
N GLU A 109 -3.69 -0.09 -7.88
CA GLU A 109 -5.12 -0.15 -8.15
C GLU A 109 -5.95 0.94 -7.45
N GLY A 110 -5.33 1.84 -6.68
CA GLY A 110 -6.00 3.00 -6.08
C GLY A 110 -6.52 2.78 -4.66
N TYR A 111 -5.92 1.91 -3.85
CA TYR A 111 -6.33 1.71 -2.45
C TYR A 111 -6.35 3.04 -1.68
N TYR A 112 -5.25 3.79 -1.69
CA TYR A 112 -5.18 5.10 -1.06
C TYR A 112 -5.90 6.17 -1.87
N ALA A 113 -5.68 6.26 -3.18
CA ALA A 113 -6.31 7.28 -4.02
C ALA A 113 -7.82 7.32 -3.88
N VAL A 114 -8.48 6.18 -4.02
CA VAL A 114 -9.94 6.08 -3.94
C VAL A 114 -10.44 6.15 -2.50
N GLY A 115 -9.71 5.53 -1.57
CA GLY A 115 -10.02 5.57 -0.14
C GLY A 115 -10.06 7.00 0.40
N LEU A 116 -9.01 7.79 0.14
CA LEU A 116 -8.90 9.18 0.55
C LEU A 116 -9.93 10.08 -0.16
N ALA A 117 -10.18 9.87 -1.45
CA ALA A 117 -11.22 10.60 -2.17
C ALA A 117 -12.62 10.37 -1.58
N ARG A 118 -12.92 9.15 -1.05
CA ARG A 118 -14.18 8.85 -0.36
C ARG A 118 -14.22 9.48 1.03
N ALA A 119 -13.12 9.40 1.79
CA ALA A 119 -13.04 9.93 3.15
C ALA A 119 -13.16 11.45 3.15
N MET A 120 -12.65 12.14 2.13
CA MET A 120 -12.58 13.60 2.01
C MET A 120 -13.38 14.12 0.80
N PRO A 121 -14.71 14.37 0.90
CA PRO A 121 -15.56 14.72 -0.23
C PRO A 121 -15.18 16.02 -0.98
N GLY A 122 -14.43 16.93 -0.35
CA GLY A 122 -13.98 18.18 -0.96
C GLY A 122 -12.61 18.12 -1.61
N VAL A 123 -11.93 16.97 -1.56
CA VAL A 123 -10.53 16.82 -1.98
C VAL A 123 -10.43 16.15 -3.35
N THR A 124 -9.57 16.70 -4.22
CA THR A 124 -9.19 16.06 -5.47
C THR A 124 -7.92 15.24 -5.24
N VAL A 125 -7.92 14.00 -5.72
CA VAL A 125 -6.77 13.09 -5.66
C VAL A 125 -6.18 12.95 -7.06
N TYR A 126 -4.89 13.25 -7.18
CA TYR A 126 -4.10 13.06 -8.39
C TYR A 126 -3.30 11.78 -8.21
N ALA A 127 -3.71 10.71 -8.90
CA ALA A 127 -3.17 9.37 -8.75
C ALA A 127 -2.29 9.02 -9.95
N TYR A 128 -1.02 8.72 -9.72
CA TYR A 128 -0.05 8.43 -10.76
C TYR A 128 0.53 7.04 -10.63
N ASP A 129 0.68 6.36 -11.76
CA ASP A 129 1.35 5.06 -11.85
C ASP A 129 1.93 4.86 -13.24
N THR A 130 3.07 4.23 -13.36
CA THR A 130 3.70 3.91 -14.66
C THR A 130 3.04 2.72 -15.34
N ASP A 131 2.43 1.77 -14.58
CA ASP A 131 1.72 0.62 -15.14
C ASP A 131 0.32 1.02 -15.62
N GLU A 132 0.08 0.85 -16.92
CA GLU A 132 -1.22 1.13 -17.54
C GLU A 132 -2.35 0.27 -16.94
N LYS A 133 -2.06 -0.97 -16.55
CA LYS A 133 -3.07 -1.87 -15.95
C LYS A 133 -3.44 -1.42 -14.55
N ALA A 134 -2.47 -0.93 -13.76
CA ALA A 134 -2.72 -0.35 -12.46
C ALA A 134 -3.62 0.89 -12.60
N ARG A 135 -3.29 1.81 -13.51
CA ARG A 135 -4.12 2.99 -13.81
C ARG A 135 -5.55 2.65 -14.22
N ALA A 136 -5.72 1.65 -15.08
CA ALA A 136 -7.06 1.20 -15.51
C ALA A 136 -7.88 0.68 -14.32
N LYS A 137 -7.26 -0.09 -13.41
CA LYS A 137 -7.90 -0.57 -12.18
C LYS A 137 -8.22 0.57 -11.21
N CYS A 138 -7.34 1.56 -11.06
CA CYS A 138 -7.60 2.74 -10.24
C CYS A 138 -8.82 3.52 -10.74
N ALA A 139 -8.91 3.74 -12.05
CA ALA A 139 -10.08 4.38 -12.67
C ALA A 139 -11.37 3.56 -12.48
N GLU A 140 -11.31 2.24 -12.64
CA GLU A 140 -12.42 1.33 -12.36
C GLU A 140 -12.87 1.42 -10.90
N LEU A 141 -11.93 1.34 -9.96
CA LEU A 141 -12.20 1.42 -8.54
C LEU A 141 -12.82 2.77 -8.15
N ALA A 142 -12.34 3.87 -8.72
CA ALA A 142 -12.92 5.21 -8.53
C ALA A 142 -14.37 5.29 -9.03
N ALA A 143 -14.65 4.72 -10.20
CA ALA A 143 -16.00 4.65 -10.74
C ALA A 143 -16.94 3.80 -9.88
N MET A 144 -16.49 2.63 -9.43
CA MET A 144 -17.26 1.75 -8.54
C MET A 144 -17.67 2.43 -7.24
N ASN A 145 -16.88 3.40 -6.77
CA ASN A 145 -17.07 4.13 -5.52
C ASN A 145 -17.68 5.53 -5.70
N GLY A 146 -18.02 5.93 -6.92
CA GLY A 146 -18.67 7.21 -7.20
C GLY A 146 -17.78 8.43 -6.96
N VAL A 147 -16.47 8.28 -7.15
CA VAL A 147 -15.47 9.36 -6.96
C VAL A 147 -14.60 9.61 -8.21
N ALA A 148 -15.03 9.08 -9.36
CA ALA A 148 -14.27 9.21 -10.61
C ALA A 148 -14.09 10.66 -11.08
N ASP A 149 -14.94 11.57 -10.66
CA ASP A 149 -14.85 13.01 -10.92
C ASP A 149 -13.75 13.71 -10.09
N ARG A 150 -13.27 13.07 -9.02
CA ARG A 150 -12.28 13.62 -8.09
C ARG A 150 -10.97 12.82 -8.02
N VAL A 151 -10.89 11.67 -8.69
CA VAL A 151 -9.65 10.89 -8.83
C VAL A 151 -9.14 11.05 -10.26
N ILE A 152 -8.10 11.87 -10.40
CA ILE A 152 -7.47 12.18 -11.68
C ILE A 152 -6.28 11.24 -11.88
N VAL A 153 -6.44 10.28 -12.78
CA VAL A 153 -5.41 9.25 -13.02
C VAL A 153 -4.42 9.72 -14.08
N GLY A 154 -3.13 9.70 -13.76
CA GLY A 154 -2.00 10.08 -14.61
C GLY A 154 -0.99 8.95 -14.79
N GLY A 155 -0.06 9.14 -15.75
CA GLY A 155 1.04 8.22 -16.02
C GLY A 155 2.25 8.47 -15.11
N GLU A 156 3.43 8.58 -15.72
CA GLU A 156 4.66 8.90 -15.01
C GLU A 156 4.60 10.29 -14.36
N PHE A 157 5.09 10.40 -13.13
CA PHE A 157 5.17 11.67 -12.39
C PHE A 157 6.60 12.19 -12.38
N ALA A 158 6.78 13.42 -12.85
CA ALA A 158 8.10 14.06 -12.88
C ALA A 158 8.47 14.67 -11.54
N PRO A 159 9.77 14.72 -11.15
CA PRO A 159 10.22 15.25 -9.86
C PRO A 159 9.88 16.73 -9.64
N ASP A 160 9.73 17.53 -10.70
CA ASP A 160 9.32 18.94 -10.67
C ASP A 160 7.79 19.12 -10.69
N GLY A 161 7.04 18.05 -10.85
CA GLY A 161 5.58 18.07 -10.95
C GLY A 161 4.86 18.62 -9.70
N PHE A 162 5.50 18.57 -8.53
CA PHE A 162 4.91 19.10 -7.29
C PHE A 162 4.76 20.62 -7.33
N GLU A 163 5.51 21.35 -8.16
CA GLU A 163 5.39 22.80 -8.31
C GLU A 163 3.99 23.25 -8.82
N ALA A 164 3.30 22.37 -9.55
CA ALA A 164 1.92 22.64 -9.97
C ALA A 164 0.92 22.74 -8.79
N PHE A 165 1.32 22.30 -7.62
CA PHE A 165 0.52 22.29 -6.39
C PHE A 165 1.03 23.28 -5.34
N ALA A 166 1.97 24.16 -5.70
CA ALA A 166 2.53 25.15 -4.78
C ALA A 166 1.44 25.99 -4.09
N GLY A 167 1.58 26.18 -2.77
CA GLY A 167 0.64 26.93 -1.96
C GLY A 167 -0.66 26.21 -1.60
N ARG A 168 -0.87 24.97 -2.07
CA ARG A 168 -2.00 24.12 -1.65
C ARG A 168 -1.63 23.31 -0.40
N ARG A 169 -2.60 23.09 0.48
CA ARG A 169 -2.47 22.14 1.58
C ARG A 169 -2.56 20.73 0.98
N ALA A 170 -1.42 20.15 0.64
CA ALA A 170 -1.34 18.87 -0.05
C ALA A 170 -0.84 17.77 0.86
N LEU A 171 -1.35 16.56 0.63
CA LEU A 171 -0.73 15.31 1.05
C LEU A 171 -0.07 14.67 -0.18
N VAL A 172 1.23 14.42 -0.09
CA VAL A 172 1.99 13.64 -1.07
C VAL A 172 2.18 12.24 -0.49
N MET A 173 1.64 11.24 -1.15
CA MET A 173 1.91 9.82 -0.87
C MET A 173 2.81 9.26 -1.96
N VAL A 174 3.86 8.53 -1.57
CA VAL A 174 4.79 7.91 -2.52
C VAL A 174 5.09 6.49 -2.09
N ASP A 175 4.75 5.55 -2.96
CA ASP A 175 5.09 4.13 -2.85
C ASP A 175 5.48 3.63 -4.26
N THR A 176 6.78 3.63 -4.57
CA THR A 176 7.27 3.44 -5.95
C THR A 176 8.41 2.44 -6.06
N GLU A 177 8.52 1.54 -5.07
CA GLU A 177 9.41 0.38 -5.09
C GLU A 177 10.87 0.75 -5.44
N GLY A 178 11.37 1.89 -4.88
CA GLY A 178 12.76 2.35 -5.02
C GLY A 178 12.95 3.62 -5.86
N ALA A 179 11.92 4.12 -6.55
CA ALA A 179 12.00 5.38 -7.30
C ALA A 179 11.74 6.63 -6.42
N GLU A 180 11.35 6.48 -5.15
CA GLU A 180 11.06 7.57 -4.22
C GLU A 180 12.20 8.57 -4.09
N VAL A 181 13.46 8.10 -4.19
CA VAL A 181 14.66 8.95 -4.14
C VAL A 181 14.78 9.85 -5.36
N ASP A 182 14.30 9.39 -6.51
CA ASP A 182 14.37 10.13 -7.76
C ASP A 182 13.16 11.05 -7.95
N ILE A 183 12.03 10.76 -7.30
CA ILE A 183 10.79 11.54 -7.34
C ILE A 183 10.80 12.67 -6.29
N LEU A 184 11.11 12.37 -5.03
CA LEU A 184 11.05 13.33 -3.93
C LEU A 184 12.33 14.16 -3.84
N GLN A 185 12.45 15.17 -4.68
CA GLN A 185 13.60 16.05 -4.80
C GLN A 185 13.24 17.52 -4.47
N PRO A 186 13.35 17.97 -3.19
CA PRO A 186 13.05 19.36 -2.82
C PRO A 186 13.88 20.42 -3.58
N ALA A 187 15.04 20.05 -4.12
CA ALA A 187 15.85 20.93 -4.96
C ALA A 187 15.20 21.23 -6.32
N LEU A 188 14.39 20.30 -6.85
CA LEU A 188 13.63 20.46 -8.10
C LEU A 188 12.20 20.93 -7.85
N SER A 189 11.65 20.60 -6.68
CA SER A 189 10.31 21.02 -6.25
C SER A 189 10.36 21.65 -4.85
N PRO A 190 10.75 22.92 -4.71
CA PRO A 190 10.70 23.64 -3.44
C PRO A 190 9.31 23.68 -2.78
N ALA A 191 8.24 23.54 -3.55
CA ALA A 191 6.85 23.44 -3.05
C ALA A 191 6.66 22.29 -2.04
N LEU A 192 7.46 21.22 -2.14
CA LEU A 192 7.44 20.11 -1.18
C LEU A 192 7.66 20.55 0.27
N ALA A 193 8.37 21.67 0.50
CA ALA A 193 8.62 22.18 1.86
C ALA A 193 7.33 22.55 2.63
N GLY A 194 6.23 22.83 1.92
CA GLY A 194 4.92 23.16 2.51
C GLY A 194 3.89 22.03 2.46
N MET A 195 4.25 20.84 2.01
CA MET A 195 3.33 19.72 1.83
C MET A 195 3.55 18.64 2.90
N ASN A 196 2.49 17.99 3.35
CA ASN A 196 2.65 16.73 4.10
C ASN A 196 3.15 15.65 3.14
N VAL A 197 4.16 14.89 3.54
CA VAL A 197 4.73 13.80 2.73
C VAL A 197 4.70 12.51 3.52
N VAL A 198 4.12 11.47 2.93
CA VAL A 198 4.10 10.10 3.45
C VAL A 198 4.75 9.23 2.40
N VAL A 199 5.89 8.63 2.72
CA VAL A 199 6.67 7.84 1.75
C VAL A 199 7.08 6.51 2.34
N GLU A 200 6.86 5.42 1.60
CA GLU A 200 7.46 4.13 1.87
C GLU A 200 8.91 4.13 1.38
N THR A 201 9.85 3.62 2.20
CA THR A 201 11.26 3.60 1.83
C THR A 201 11.73 2.18 1.55
N HIS A 202 12.28 1.99 0.35
CA HIS A 202 12.64 0.68 -0.18
C HIS A 202 14.16 0.50 -0.25
N ASP A 203 14.83 0.41 0.92
CA ASP A 203 16.29 0.17 0.99
C ASP A 203 16.73 -1.14 0.29
N LEU A 204 15.81 -2.09 0.10
CA LEU A 204 16.08 -3.32 -0.65
C LEU A 204 16.36 -3.03 -2.13
N TYR A 205 15.62 -2.11 -2.74
CA TYR A 205 15.75 -1.76 -4.16
C TYR A 205 16.65 -0.56 -4.38
N ARG A 206 16.66 0.37 -3.43
CA ARG A 206 17.49 1.58 -3.45
C ARG A 206 18.25 1.72 -2.12
N PRO A 207 19.46 1.12 -1.99
CA PRO A 207 20.23 1.19 -0.75
C PRO A 207 20.43 2.62 -0.26
N GLY A 208 20.06 2.88 1.00
CA GLY A 208 20.15 4.20 1.61
C GLY A 208 18.94 5.11 1.40
N ALA A 209 17.85 4.65 0.77
CA ALA A 209 16.65 5.45 0.52
C ALA A 209 16.12 6.13 1.78
N LEU A 210 15.97 5.39 2.88
CA LEU A 210 15.53 5.92 4.18
C LEU A 210 16.43 7.08 4.67
N ALA A 211 17.75 6.90 4.61
CA ALA A 211 18.70 7.93 5.07
C ALA A 211 18.63 9.18 4.20
N ILE A 212 18.58 9.00 2.87
CA ILE A 212 18.48 10.08 1.90
C ILE A 212 17.19 10.89 2.12
N MET A 213 16.04 10.23 2.28
CA MET A 213 14.77 10.91 2.52
C MET A 213 14.82 11.73 3.82
N ARG A 214 15.32 11.16 4.90
CA ARG A 214 15.47 11.87 6.17
C ARG A 214 16.37 13.10 6.06
N GLU A 215 17.51 12.97 5.39
CA GLU A 215 18.45 14.07 5.18
C GLU A 215 17.83 15.21 4.36
N ARG A 216 17.15 14.87 3.26
CA ARG A 216 16.52 15.85 2.34
C ARG A 216 15.41 16.67 3.03
N PHE A 217 14.59 16.02 3.85
CA PHE A 217 13.42 16.64 4.43
C PHE A 217 13.64 17.19 5.85
N ALA A 218 14.69 16.78 6.58
CA ALA A 218 15.00 17.26 7.92
C ALA A 218 15.07 18.81 8.06
N PRO A 219 15.53 19.58 7.08
CA PRO A 219 15.51 21.04 7.20
C PRO A 219 14.12 21.65 7.28
N THR A 220 13.13 21.08 6.61
CA THR A 220 11.79 21.64 6.39
C THR A 220 10.68 20.89 7.10
N HIS A 221 10.90 19.64 7.52
CA HIS A 221 9.86 18.79 8.10
C HIS A 221 10.23 18.20 9.45
N ASP A 222 9.22 17.98 10.27
CA ASP A 222 9.25 17.04 11.38
C ASP A 222 8.98 15.65 10.81
N ILE A 223 9.84 14.68 11.17
CA ILE A 223 9.86 13.36 10.53
C ILE A 223 9.59 12.27 11.57
N VAL A 224 8.53 11.51 11.36
CA VAL A 224 8.20 10.31 12.12
C VAL A 224 8.46 9.08 11.25
N ARG A 225 9.28 8.15 11.75
CA ARG A 225 9.45 6.84 11.14
C ARG A 225 8.42 5.89 11.70
N VAL A 226 7.67 5.24 10.81
CA VAL A 226 6.60 4.30 11.14
C VAL A 226 7.02 2.91 10.68
N GLU A 227 7.15 1.99 11.63
CA GLU A 227 7.48 0.59 11.37
C GLU A 227 6.22 -0.26 11.25
N GLN A 228 6.33 -1.36 10.54
CA GLN A 228 5.28 -2.37 10.54
C GLN A 228 5.00 -2.84 11.98
N ALA A 229 3.73 -2.88 12.36
CA ALA A 229 3.29 -3.24 13.68
C ALA A 229 2.28 -4.40 13.67
N PRO A 230 2.08 -5.11 14.79
CA PRO A 230 0.99 -6.07 14.93
C PRO A 230 -0.37 -5.41 14.62
N LYS A 231 -1.20 -6.11 13.83
CA LYS A 231 -2.50 -5.59 13.41
C LYS A 231 -3.56 -5.81 14.50
N ILE A 232 -4.26 -4.75 14.88
CA ILE A 232 -5.38 -4.77 15.81
C ILE A 232 -6.63 -4.39 15.03
N PHE A 233 -7.63 -5.28 14.98
CA PHE A 233 -8.86 -5.09 14.22
C PHE A 233 -9.98 -5.98 14.74
N ASP A 234 -11.22 -5.67 14.38
CA ASP A 234 -12.37 -6.52 14.66
C ASP A 234 -12.36 -7.73 13.73
N MET A 235 -11.88 -8.86 14.27
CA MET A 235 -11.71 -10.08 13.48
C MET A 235 -13.10 -10.67 13.13
N PRO A 236 -13.39 -10.93 11.85
CA PRO A 236 -14.62 -11.57 11.45
C PRO A 236 -14.80 -12.94 12.11
N PRO A 237 -16.02 -13.33 12.53
CA PRO A 237 -16.26 -14.60 13.24
C PRO A 237 -15.69 -15.82 12.51
N TRP A 238 -15.87 -15.90 11.19
CA TRP A 238 -15.37 -17.01 10.39
C TRP A 238 -13.81 -17.13 10.42
N LEU A 239 -13.11 -15.99 10.55
CA LEU A 239 -11.64 -15.96 10.65
C LEU A 239 -11.18 -16.32 12.07
N ALA A 240 -11.93 -15.89 13.08
CA ALA A 240 -11.64 -16.22 14.49
C ALA A 240 -11.73 -17.73 14.79
N GLU A 241 -12.52 -18.48 14.03
CA GLU A 241 -12.66 -19.94 14.13
C GLU A 241 -11.53 -20.71 13.44
N LEU A 242 -10.70 -20.05 12.62
CA LEU A 242 -9.60 -20.70 11.90
C LEU A 242 -8.36 -20.86 12.80
N PRO A 243 -7.44 -21.81 12.44
CA PRO A 243 -6.15 -21.93 13.12
C PRO A 243 -5.39 -20.62 13.22
N HIS A 244 -4.63 -20.44 14.31
CA HIS A 244 -3.89 -19.19 14.57
C HIS A 244 -2.95 -18.79 13.41
N LEU A 245 -2.31 -19.75 12.74
CA LEU A 245 -1.50 -19.48 11.55
C LEU A 245 -2.31 -18.79 10.44
N ASP A 246 -3.56 -19.20 10.22
CA ASP A 246 -4.44 -18.58 9.23
C ASP A 246 -4.76 -17.13 9.60
N GLN A 247 -5.00 -16.86 10.88
CA GLN A 247 -5.24 -15.50 11.38
C GLN A 247 -4.03 -14.59 11.15
N LEU A 248 -2.80 -15.10 11.38
CA LEU A 248 -1.56 -14.38 11.06
C LEU A 248 -1.39 -14.13 9.57
N LEU A 249 -1.67 -15.13 8.73
CA LEU A 249 -1.57 -15.01 7.28
C LEU A 249 -2.65 -14.12 6.66
N ALA A 250 -3.77 -13.93 7.34
CA ALA A 250 -4.81 -13.01 6.90
C ALA A 250 -4.40 -11.53 7.00
N VAL A 251 -3.47 -11.20 7.89
CA VAL A 251 -2.96 -9.83 8.07
C VAL A 251 -1.54 -9.65 7.53
N TRP A 252 -0.95 -10.69 6.94
CA TRP A 252 0.37 -10.61 6.35
C TRP A 252 0.33 -9.90 4.97
N GLU A 253 1.09 -8.82 4.84
CA GLU A 253 1.14 -7.95 3.65
C GLU A 253 2.13 -8.41 2.58
N TRP A 254 2.69 -9.61 2.72
CA TRP A 254 3.69 -10.23 1.84
C TRP A 254 5.05 -9.53 1.81
N ARG A 255 5.31 -8.61 2.71
CA ARG A 255 6.59 -7.92 2.81
C ARG A 255 7.72 -8.93 3.01
N ALA A 256 8.74 -8.84 2.16
CA ALA A 256 9.91 -9.71 2.22
C ALA A 256 10.93 -9.20 3.24
N ARG A 257 10.97 -7.90 3.48
CA ARG A 257 11.86 -7.18 4.42
C ARG A 257 11.11 -5.98 5.00
N PRO A 258 11.63 -5.38 6.09
CA PRO A 258 11.08 -4.12 6.57
C PRO A 258 11.18 -3.03 5.51
N THR A 259 10.07 -2.36 5.24
CA THR A 259 9.94 -1.18 4.40
C THR A 259 9.24 -0.10 5.21
N PRO A 260 9.99 0.65 6.05
CA PRO A 260 9.39 1.64 6.93
C PRO A 260 8.85 2.83 6.13
N TRP A 261 7.76 3.39 6.63
CA TRP A 261 7.22 4.65 6.15
C TRP A 261 7.88 5.83 6.87
N LEU A 262 8.01 6.94 6.19
CA LEU A 262 8.26 8.24 6.79
C LEU A 262 7.02 9.10 6.64
N VAL A 263 6.51 9.60 7.77
CA VAL A 263 5.47 10.62 7.83
C VAL A 263 6.16 11.94 8.15
N MET A 264 6.08 12.89 7.24
CA MET A 264 6.81 14.13 7.27
C MET A 264 5.82 15.30 7.19
N THR A 265 5.75 16.12 8.24
CA THR A 265 4.89 17.29 8.34
C THR A 265 5.71 18.56 8.28
N PRO A 266 5.28 19.61 7.55
CA PRO A 266 6.00 20.88 7.48
C PRO A 266 6.20 21.48 8.87
N LYS A 267 7.40 22.00 9.16
CA LYS A 267 7.70 22.70 10.42
C LYS A 267 6.92 24.02 10.50
N GLY A 268 6.26 24.25 11.62
CA GLY A 268 5.51 25.49 11.85
C GLY A 268 4.13 25.51 11.22
N SER A 269 3.62 24.35 10.79
CA SER A 269 2.22 24.17 10.35
C SER A 269 1.27 23.98 11.51
#